data_43aad70c1066737f6e5d5ce2b37f06f2
#
_entry.id   43aad70c1066737f6e5d5ce2b37f06f2
#
_cell.length_a   1.000
_cell.length_b   1.000
_cell.length_c   1.000
_cell.angle_alpha   90.00
_cell.angle_beta   90.00
_cell.angle_gamma   90.00
#
_symmetry.space_group_name_H-M   'P 1'
#
loop_
_entity.id
_entity.type
_entity.pdbx_description
1 polymer ?
#
loop_
_entity_poly.entity_id
_entity_poly.type
_entity_poly.pdbx_seq_one_letter_code
_entity_poly.pdbx_strand_id
1 'polypeptide(L)'
;MDRFVQLGVVAGLESFEAAGVDIEAVDPDRVGVLVGAGIGGLETIEATTLTYAEKGHKRVSPFYIPSSIINMVSGNLSIMTGARGPNLSIVTACTTGTHCIGMAARLIQFGDCDVMIAGGTEAAV
;
A
#
# COMPACT_ATOMS: atom_id res chain seq x y z
N MET A 1 11.03 -6.10 -1.39
CA MET A 1 9.74 -5.65 -0.81
C MET A 1 9.87 -5.75 0.70
N ASP A 2 9.77 -4.61 1.38
CA ASP A 2 9.87 -4.52 2.84
C ASP A 2 8.73 -5.29 3.53
N ARG A 3 8.92 -5.63 4.80
CA ARG A 3 7.98 -6.46 5.57
C ARG A 3 6.58 -5.86 5.67
N PHE A 4 6.49 -4.53 5.89
CA PHE A 4 5.17 -3.88 5.96
C PHE A 4 4.39 -4.00 4.65
N VAL A 5 5.08 -3.93 3.49
CA VAL A 5 4.44 -4.12 2.17
C VAL A 5 3.93 -5.55 2.02
N GLN A 6 4.74 -6.55 2.42
CA GLN A 6 4.35 -7.96 2.35
C GLN A 6 3.08 -8.22 3.17
N LEU A 7 3.05 -7.74 4.42
CA LEU A 7 1.89 -7.90 5.32
C LEU A 7 0.64 -7.21 4.75
N GLY A 8 0.79 -5.97 4.28
CA GLY A 8 -0.32 -5.23 3.70
C GLY A 8 -0.86 -5.83 2.41
N VAL A 9 0.01 -6.36 1.55
CA VAL A 9 -0.40 -7.03 0.31
C VAL A 9 -1.15 -8.33 0.61
N VAL A 10 -0.63 -9.18 1.52
CA VAL A 10 -1.31 -10.43 1.89
C VAL A 10 -2.70 -10.14 2.45
N ALA A 11 -2.80 -9.24 3.46
CA ALA A 11 -4.08 -8.88 4.06
C ALA A 11 -5.05 -8.26 3.05
N GLY A 12 -4.54 -7.41 2.14
CA GLY A 12 -5.33 -6.78 1.09
C GLY A 12 -5.89 -7.79 0.07
N LEU A 13 -5.07 -8.76 -0.34
CA LEU A 13 -5.52 -9.82 -1.25
C LEU A 13 -6.56 -10.73 -0.58
N GLU A 14 -6.33 -11.14 0.67
CA GLU A 14 -7.30 -11.93 1.44
C GLU A 14 -8.63 -11.19 1.60
N SER A 15 -8.59 -9.88 1.88
CA SER A 15 -9.81 -9.07 2.01
C SER A 15 -10.55 -8.93 0.68
N PHE A 16 -9.83 -8.78 -0.43
CA PHE A 16 -10.41 -8.68 -1.77
C PHE A 16 -11.08 -10.00 -2.19
N GLU A 17 -10.42 -11.12 -1.95
CA GLU A 17 -10.98 -12.46 -2.19
C GLU A 17 -12.23 -12.71 -1.33
N ALA A 18 -12.15 -12.40 -0.02
CA ALA A 18 -13.27 -12.57 0.91
C ALA A 18 -14.48 -11.68 0.57
N ALA A 19 -14.24 -10.51 -0.04
CA ALA A 19 -15.30 -9.62 -0.50
C ALA A 19 -16.05 -10.16 -1.74
N GLY A 20 -15.50 -11.14 -2.44
CA GLY A 20 -16.11 -11.73 -3.63
C GLY A 20 -16.24 -10.76 -4.81
N VAL A 21 -15.38 -9.74 -4.87
CA VAL A 21 -15.37 -8.79 -5.98
C VAL A 21 -14.75 -9.43 -7.21
N ASP A 22 -15.54 -9.60 -8.26
CA ASP A 22 -15.04 -10.05 -9.56
C ASP A 22 -14.63 -8.81 -10.37
N ILE A 23 -13.33 -8.60 -10.52
CA ILE A 23 -12.77 -7.43 -11.21
C ILE A 23 -13.12 -7.40 -12.71
N GLU A 24 -13.43 -8.55 -13.31
CA GLU A 24 -13.84 -8.64 -14.72
C GLU A 24 -15.34 -8.32 -14.90
N ALA A 25 -16.13 -8.46 -13.83
CA ALA A 25 -17.57 -8.18 -13.84
C ALA A 25 -17.92 -6.74 -13.45
N VAL A 26 -16.96 -5.99 -12.87
CA VAL A 26 -17.11 -4.58 -12.47
C VAL A 26 -16.24 -3.69 -13.35
N ASP A 27 -16.48 -2.38 -13.33
CA ASP A 27 -15.56 -1.42 -13.95
C ASP A 27 -14.30 -1.28 -13.09
N PRO A 28 -13.12 -1.76 -13.54
CA PRO A 28 -11.90 -1.68 -12.76
C PRO A 28 -11.44 -0.25 -12.48
N ASP A 29 -11.85 0.74 -13.27
CA ASP A 29 -11.54 2.15 -13.05
C ASP A 29 -12.33 2.72 -11.85
N ARG A 30 -13.32 1.98 -11.37
CA ARG A 30 -14.12 2.30 -10.18
C ARG A 30 -13.77 1.46 -8.96
N VAL A 31 -12.74 0.63 -9.05
CA VAL A 31 -12.18 -0.13 -7.93
C VAL A 31 -10.85 0.49 -7.52
N GLY A 32 -10.77 1.03 -6.33
CA GLY A 32 -9.58 1.73 -5.83
C GLY A 32 -8.90 1.05 -4.65
N VAL A 33 -7.73 1.56 -4.30
CA VAL A 33 -6.93 1.08 -3.16
C VAL A 33 -6.42 2.27 -2.34
N LEU A 34 -6.62 2.22 -1.03
CA LEU A 34 -6.15 3.23 -0.10
C LEU A 34 -5.61 2.56 1.18
N VAL A 35 -4.36 2.14 1.14
CA VAL A 35 -3.67 1.51 2.26
C VAL A 35 -2.44 2.33 2.62
N GLY A 36 -2.29 2.66 3.89
CA GLY A 36 -1.19 3.45 4.41
C GLY A 36 -0.35 2.72 5.44
N ALA A 37 0.74 3.36 5.85
CA ALA A 37 1.60 2.94 6.94
C ALA A 37 2.10 4.18 7.70
N GLY A 38 2.38 4.04 8.98
CA GLY A 38 2.85 5.16 9.81
C GLY A 38 4.30 5.54 9.53
N ILE A 39 5.17 4.56 9.28
CA ILE A 39 6.61 4.74 9.05
C ILE A 39 7.01 4.18 7.67
N GLY A 40 6.48 3.02 7.29
CA GLY A 40 6.85 2.33 6.07
C GLY A 40 8.06 1.41 6.25
N GLY A 41 8.97 1.35 5.27
CA GLY A 41 10.05 0.39 5.18
C GLY A 41 11.26 0.69 6.06
N LEU A 42 11.10 0.75 7.38
CA LEU A 42 12.15 1.10 8.32
C LEU A 42 13.36 0.15 8.23
N GLU A 43 13.12 -1.16 8.18
CA GLU A 43 14.17 -2.17 8.02
C GLU A 43 14.98 -1.97 6.73
N THR A 44 14.30 -1.75 5.62
CA THR A 44 14.94 -1.49 4.32
C THR A 44 15.73 -0.17 4.33
N ILE A 45 15.23 0.86 5.00
CA ILE A 45 15.91 2.17 5.14
C ILE A 45 17.20 1.98 5.97
N GLU A 46 17.13 1.31 7.11
CA GLU A 46 18.29 1.04 7.96
C GLU A 46 19.36 0.24 7.21
N ALA A 47 19.02 -0.91 6.65
CA ALA A 47 19.94 -1.77 5.91
C ALA A 47 20.60 -1.05 4.72
N THR A 48 19.82 -0.21 4.02
CA THR A 48 20.33 0.58 2.88
C THR A 48 21.28 1.68 3.36
N THR A 49 20.96 2.33 4.48
CA THR A 49 21.82 3.39 5.06
C THR A 49 23.17 2.82 5.48
N LEU A 50 23.19 1.66 6.12
CA LEU A 50 24.43 0.97 6.48
C LEU A 50 25.24 0.56 5.23
N THR A 51 24.57 0.01 4.25
CA THR A 51 25.19 -0.34 2.95
C THR A 51 25.80 0.88 2.27
N TYR A 52 25.08 2.00 2.26
CA TYR A 52 25.57 3.26 1.70
C TYR A 52 26.81 3.78 2.44
N ALA A 53 26.77 3.77 3.77
CA ALA A 53 27.88 4.23 4.61
C ALA A 53 29.15 3.38 4.43
N GLU A 54 29.01 2.05 4.33
CA GLU A 54 30.14 1.13 4.21
C GLU A 54 30.68 1.00 2.78
N LYS A 55 29.80 0.96 1.77
CA LYS A 55 30.12 0.53 0.39
C LYS A 55 29.83 1.59 -0.67
N GLY A 56 29.28 2.75 -0.28
CA GLY A 56 28.96 3.86 -1.15
C GLY A 56 27.70 3.63 -2.03
N HIS A 57 27.30 4.68 -2.74
CA HIS A 57 26.05 4.73 -3.50
C HIS A 57 25.90 3.64 -4.58
N LYS A 58 27.02 3.18 -5.19
CA LYS A 58 26.98 2.15 -6.23
C LYS A 58 26.49 0.77 -5.75
N ARG A 59 26.43 0.57 -4.45
CA ARG A 59 25.96 -0.68 -3.83
C ARG A 59 24.52 -0.60 -3.30
N VAL A 60 23.91 0.57 -3.35
CA VAL A 60 22.49 0.73 -3.03
C VAL A 60 21.65 0.09 -4.13
N SER A 61 20.67 -0.71 -3.71
CA SER A 61 19.76 -1.37 -4.66
C SER A 61 18.92 -0.34 -5.44
N PRO A 62 18.76 -0.49 -6.76
CA PRO A 62 17.84 0.35 -7.53
C PRO A 62 16.36 0.15 -7.11
N PHE A 63 16.07 -0.95 -6.42
CA PHE A 63 14.75 -1.24 -5.86
C PHE A 63 14.54 -0.69 -4.44
N TYR A 64 15.51 0.07 -3.91
CA TYR A 64 15.39 0.65 -2.57
C TYR A 64 14.09 1.44 -2.37
N ILE A 65 13.83 2.39 -3.25
CA ILE A 65 12.63 3.23 -3.17
C ILE A 65 11.35 2.39 -3.33
N PRO A 66 11.15 1.59 -4.40
CA PRO A 66 9.96 0.76 -4.51
C PRO A 66 9.76 -0.26 -3.38
N SER A 67 10.83 -0.61 -2.66
CA SER A 67 10.74 -1.54 -1.54
C SER A 67 10.30 -0.88 -0.23
N SER A 68 10.52 0.44 -0.06
CA SER A 68 10.44 1.11 1.23
C SER A 68 9.35 2.19 1.34
N ILE A 69 8.91 2.78 0.23
CA ILE A 69 7.92 3.87 0.31
C ILE A 69 6.51 3.35 0.58
N ILE A 70 5.77 4.16 1.33
CA ILE A 70 4.50 3.77 1.95
C ILE A 70 3.42 3.43 0.93
N ASN A 71 3.33 4.17 -0.17
CA ASN A 71 2.32 3.96 -1.21
C ASN A 71 2.49 2.66 -2.03
N MET A 72 3.58 1.92 -1.80
CA MET A 72 3.80 0.68 -2.55
C MET A 72 2.90 -0.48 -2.11
N VAL A 73 2.25 -0.41 -0.95
CA VAL A 73 1.19 -1.35 -0.60
C VAL A 73 0.00 -1.17 -1.55
N SER A 74 -0.50 0.06 -1.67
CA SER A 74 -1.60 0.40 -2.59
C SER A 74 -1.22 0.12 -4.05
N GLY A 75 0.01 0.47 -4.45
CA GLY A 75 0.51 0.22 -5.80
C GLY A 75 0.57 -1.27 -6.16
N ASN A 76 1.12 -2.10 -5.27
CA ASN A 76 1.18 -3.55 -5.51
C ASN A 76 -0.21 -4.19 -5.51
N LEU A 77 -1.09 -3.82 -4.58
CA LEU A 77 -2.47 -4.33 -4.57
C LEU A 77 -3.21 -3.99 -5.86
N SER A 78 -3.10 -2.74 -6.33
CA SER A 78 -3.69 -2.31 -7.61
C SER A 78 -3.20 -3.18 -8.78
N ILE A 79 -1.90 -3.43 -8.88
CA ILE A 79 -1.32 -4.28 -9.94
C ILE A 79 -1.84 -5.72 -9.83
N MET A 80 -1.89 -6.27 -8.62
CA MET A 80 -2.23 -7.68 -8.40
C MET A 80 -3.73 -7.96 -8.52
N THR A 81 -4.59 -7.01 -8.17
CA THR A 81 -6.05 -7.14 -8.26
C THR A 81 -6.62 -6.64 -9.59
N GLY A 82 -5.86 -5.86 -10.35
CA GLY A 82 -6.36 -5.20 -11.56
C GLY A 82 -7.17 -3.93 -11.29
N ALA A 83 -7.23 -3.46 -10.03
CA ALA A 83 -7.90 -2.21 -9.66
C ALA A 83 -7.21 -1.00 -10.31
N ARG A 84 -7.97 -0.11 -10.97
CA ARG A 84 -7.46 1.05 -11.72
C ARG A 84 -8.09 2.38 -11.27
N GLY A 85 -8.94 2.33 -10.26
CA GLY A 85 -9.53 3.51 -9.62
C GLY A 85 -8.53 4.29 -8.74
N PRO A 86 -9.02 5.13 -7.81
CA PRO A 86 -8.15 5.93 -6.94
C PRO A 86 -7.12 5.06 -6.21
N ASN A 87 -5.84 5.45 -6.29
CA ASN A 87 -4.72 4.74 -5.66
C ASN A 87 -3.92 5.72 -4.79
N LEU A 88 -4.12 5.63 -3.49
CA LEU A 88 -3.61 6.60 -2.53
C LEU A 88 -3.01 5.90 -1.29
N SER A 89 -2.24 6.65 -0.53
CA SER A 89 -1.79 6.29 0.81
C SER A 89 -1.84 7.50 1.73
N ILE A 90 -2.27 7.29 2.97
CA ILE A 90 -2.29 8.31 4.02
C ILE A 90 -1.29 7.90 5.10
N VAL A 91 -0.69 8.89 5.73
CA VAL A 91 0.27 8.70 6.82
C VAL A 91 -0.15 9.56 8.00
N THR A 92 -0.70 8.93 9.03
CA THR A 92 -1.14 9.60 10.27
C THR A 92 -0.81 8.77 11.50
N ALA A 93 0.40 8.18 11.52
CA ALA A 93 0.89 7.34 12.61
C ALA A 93 -0.12 6.22 12.99
N CYS A 94 -0.43 6.04 14.26
CA CYS A 94 -1.34 4.98 14.75
C CYS A 94 -2.77 5.08 14.21
N THR A 95 -3.18 6.24 13.68
CA THR A 95 -4.52 6.45 13.09
C THR A 95 -4.57 6.22 11.59
N THR A 96 -3.46 5.86 10.97
CA THR A 96 -3.35 5.68 9.50
C THR A 96 -4.45 4.78 8.94
N GLY A 97 -4.65 3.59 9.50
CA GLY A 97 -5.69 2.66 9.05
C GLY A 97 -7.09 3.24 9.14
N THR A 98 -7.41 3.91 10.27
CA THR A 98 -8.70 4.58 10.46
C THR A 98 -8.93 5.68 9.43
N HIS A 99 -7.92 6.50 9.15
CA HIS A 99 -8.01 7.56 8.15
C HIS A 99 -8.14 7.01 6.72
N CYS A 100 -7.42 5.94 6.39
CA CYS A 100 -7.56 5.27 5.10
C CYS A 100 -8.99 4.76 4.88
N ILE A 101 -9.57 4.10 5.87
CA ILE A 101 -10.96 3.60 5.81
C ILE A 101 -11.95 4.77 5.68
N GLY A 102 -11.80 5.81 6.50
CA GLY A 102 -12.68 6.97 6.46
C GLY A 102 -12.63 7.73 5.14
N MET A 103 -11.42 7.90 4.56
CA MET A 103 -11.26 8.55 3.28
C MET A 103 -11.78 7.68 2.13
N ALA A 104 -11.56 6.37 2.18
CA ALA A 104 -12.11 5.42 1.21
C ALA A 104 -13.65 5.48 1.17
N ALA A 105 -14.29 5.52 2.34
CA ALA A 105 -15.75 5.69 2.44
C ALA A 105 -16.21 7.01 1.79
N ARG A 106 -15.44 8.09 1.97
CA ARG A 106 -15.71 9.39 1.34
C ARG A 106 -15.61 9.32 -0.18
N LEU A 107 -14.57 8.71 -0.72
CA LEU A 107 -14.40 8.55 -2.18
C LEU A 107 -15.60 7.81 -2.80
N ILE A 108 -16.10 6.77 -2.11
CA ILE A 108 -17.32 6.07 -2.54
C ILE A 108 -18.55 6.98 -2.45
N GLN A 109 -18.72 7.68 -1.32
CA GLN A 109 -19.87 8.59 -1.12
C GLN A 109 -19.93 9.72 -2.14
N PHE A 110 -18.79 10.25 -2.57
CA PHE A 110 -18.71 11.30 -3.59
C PHE A 110 -18.76 10.78 -5.02
N GLY A 111 -18.77 9.47 -5.22
CA GLY A 111 -18.91 8.86 -6.54
C GLY A 111 -17.59 8.74 -7.33
N ASP A 112 -16.43 8.90 -6.68
CA ASP A 112 -15.14 8.73 -7.33
C ASP A 112 -14.86 7.25 -7.66
N CYS A 113 -15.40 6.32 -6.87
CA CYS A 113 -15.29 4.88 -7.06
C CYS A 113 -16.47 4.15 -6.42
N ASP A 114 -16.60 2.85 -6.68
CA ASP A 114 -17.68 2.02 -6.13
C ASP A 114 -17.15 1.04 -5.07
N VAL A 115 -15.89 0.62 -5.18
CA VAL A 115 -15.24 -0.32 -4.27
C VAL A 115 -13.85 0.22 -3.88
N MET A 116 -13.48 0.05 -2.61
CA MET A 116 -12.14 0.41 -2.12
C MET A 116 -11.56 -0.70 -1.23
N ILE A 117 -10.34 -1.12 -1.54
CA ILE A 117 -9.50 -1.84 -0.58
C ILE A 117 -8.87 -0.78 0.32
N ALA A 118 -9.17 -0.80 1.61
CA ALA A 118 -8.71 0.24 2.53
C ALA A 118 -8.19 -0.33 3.85
N GLY A 119 -7.16 0.30 4.41
CA GLY A 119 -6.61 -0.11 5.68
C GLY A 119 -5.25 0.48 5.99
N GLY A 120 -4.55 -0.16 6.92
CA GLY A 120 -3.19 0.21 7.31
C GLY A 120 -2.35 -1.02 7.60
N THR A 121 -1.04 -0.87 7.44
CA THR A 121 -0.05 -1.91 7.71
C THR A 121 1.21 -1.27 8.30
N GLU A 122 1.93 -2.00 9.13
CA GLU A 122 3.20 -1.54 9.71
C GLU A 122 4.07 -2.73 10.09
N ALA A 123 5.38 -2.53 10.05
CA ALA A 123 6.38 -3.47 10.56
C ALA A 123 7.60 -2.67 11.02
N ALA A 124 7.51 -2.04 12.19
CA ALA A 124 8.53 -1.14 12.72
C ALA A 124 9.64 -1.86 13.51
N VAL A 125 9.53 -3.16 13.73
CA VAL A 125 10.49 -4.03 14.42
C VAL A 125 10.54 -5.39 13.75
#